data_dad63a6e662e47563d0c7d1703b44a90
#
_entry.id   dad63a6e662e47563d0c7d1703b44a90
#
_cell.length_a   1.000
_cell.length_b   1.000
_cell.length_c   1.000
_cell.angle_alpha   90.00
_cell.angle_beta   90.00
_cell.angle_gamma   90.00
#
_symmetry.space_group_name_H-M   'P 1'
#
loop_
_entity.id
_entity.type
_entity.pdbx_description
1 polymer ?
#
loop_
_entity_poly.entity_id
_entity_poly.type
_entity_poly.pdbx_seq_one_letter_code
_entity_poly.pdbx_strand_id
1 'polypeptide(L)'
;MDEISYQKFLTTKIRDLELDVDESMAPFFKRLKKELKDHRILLWPDFYFGNEWGCENKTISISIPFFLATPELKTLEGDETKNEEMMKILRHETGHAINYSYKLWQQKDWKEIFGDFNKKYRKGYLYRVNPWSKSYVRHLHYLGDPHYAQKHPDEDWAETFAIWLDPRSHWDVKYRNWPNALEKLSYVDRIMEEISGREPLHTKRKQDGIYSMIEETVSE
;
A
#
# COMPACT_ATOMS: atom_id res chain seq x y z
N MET A 1 -8.61 -23.26 -19.10
CA MET A 1 -9.25 -24.26 -18.22
C MET A 1 -10.44 -24.83 -19.00
N ASP A 2 -10.63 -26.16 -19.01
CA ASP A 2 -11.85 -26.74 -19.61
C ASP A 2 -13.06 -26.54 -18.64
N GLU A 3 -14.29 -26.77 -19.15
CA GLU A 3 -15.52 -26.54 -18.41
C GLU A 3 -15.60 -27.37 -17.11
N ILE A 4 -15.15 -28.63 -17.14
CA ILE A 4 -15.17 -29.49 -15.95
C ILE A 4 -14.21 -28.98 -14.87
N SER A 5 -13.01 -28.59 -15.27
CA SER A 5 -12.01 -28.00 -14.36
C SER A 5 -12.49 -26.66 -13.80
N TYR A 6 -13.19 -25.86 -14.60
CA TYR A 6 -13.75 -24.59 -14.16
C TYR A 6 -14.86 -24.76 -13.14
N GLN A 7 -15.79 -25.70 -13.37
CA GLN A 7 -16.86 -26.00 -12.40
C GLN A 7 -16.29 -26.55 -11.08
N LYS A 8 -15.27 -27.40 -11.15
CA LYS A 8 -14.57 -27.87 -9.95
C LYS A 8 -13.90 -26.70 -9.19
N PHE A 9 -13.26 -25.79 -9.89
CA PHE A 9 -12.63 -24.61 -9.30
C PHE A 9 -13.67 -23.74 -8.57
N LEU A 10 -14.80 -23.44 -9.19
CA LEU A 10 -15.89 -22.64 -8.57
C LEU A 10 -16.44 -23.26 -7.27
N THR A 11 -16.44 -24.58 -7.17
CA THR A 11 -16.92 -25.30 -5.98
C THR A 11 -15.83 -25.62 -4.95
N THR A 12 -14.59 -25.22 -5.22
CA THR A 12 -13.49 -25.38 -4.27
C THR A 12 -13.61 -24.37 -3.16
N LYS A 13 -13.41 -24.78 -1.91
CA LYS A 13 -13.33 -23.84 -0.79
C LYS A 13 -12.06 -22.99 -0.86
N ILE A 14 -12.13 -21.73 -0.46
CA ILE A 14 -11.00 -20.80 -0.49
C ILE A 14 -9.79 -21.36 0.26
N ARG A 15 -10.00 -22.02 1.41
CA ARG A 15 -8.92 -22.68 2.17
C ARG A 15 -8.20 -23.80 1.41
N ASP A 16 -8.89 -24.44 0.48
CA ASP A 16 -8.35 -25.59 -0.27
C ASP A 16 -7.62 -25.15 -1.55
N LEU A 17 -7.55 -23.85 -1.83
CA LEU A 17 -6.80 -23.27 -2.94
C LEU A 17 -5.28 -23.25 -2.70
N GLU A 18 -4.84 -23.47 -1.47
CA GLU A 18 -3.41 -23.47 -1.08
C GLU A 18 -2.65 -22.22 -1.56
N LEU A 19 -3.27 -21.05 -1.40
CA LEU A 19 -2.72 -19.78 -1.88
C LEU A 19 -1.46 -19.38 -1.13
N ASP A 20 -0.37 -19.15 -1.85
CA ASP A 20 0.91 -18.64 -1.35
C ASP A 20 1.12 -17.20 -1.83
N VAL A 21 1.19 -16.26 -0.89
CA VAL A 21 1.36 -14.83 -1.19
C VAL A 21 2.74 -14.52 -1.76
N ASP A 22 3.77 -15.20 -1.30
CA ASP A 22 5.14 -14.97 -1.78
C ASP A 22 5.32 -15.47 -3.21
N GLU A 23 4.73 -16.62 -3.55
CA GLU A 23 4.75 -17.16 -4.90
C GLU A 23 3.92 -16.31 -5.86
N SER A 24 2.67 -16.02 -5.49
CA SER A 24 1.72 -15.26 -6.33
C SER A 24 2.21 -13.83 -6.60
N MET A 25 2.84 -13.20 -5.62
CA MET A 25 3.30 -11.81 -5.70
C MET A 25 4.80 -11.68 -6.02
N ALA A 26 5.50 -12.77 -6.31
CA ALA A 26 6.96 -12.81 -6.49
C ALA A 26 7.53 -11.72 -7.42
N PRO A 27 6.96 -11.42 -8.61
CA PRO A 27 7.50 -10.37 -9.49
C PRO A 27 7.43 -8.98 -8.86
N PHE A 28 6.36 -8.68 -8.12
CA PHE A 28 6.13 -7.41 -7.46
C PHE A 28 7.03 -7.28 -6.23
N PHE A 29 7.13 -8.33 -5.42
CA PHE A 29 8.00 -8.37 -4.24
C PHE A 29 9.47 -8.24 -4.62
N LYS A 30 9.91 -8.86 -5.70
CA LYS A 30 11.28 -8.70 -6.23
C LYS A 30 11.58 -7.24 -6.56
N ARG A 31 10.62 -6.54 -7.18
CA ARG A 31 10.75 -5.13 -7.54
C ARG A 31 10.75 -4.24 -6.30
N LEU A 32 9.78 -4.40 -5.40
CA LEU A 32 9.69 -3.64 -4.15
C LEU A 32 10.94 -3.84 -3.29
N LYS A 33 11.41 -5.08 -3.16
CA LYS A 33 12.62 -5.42 -2.38
C LYS A 33 13.86 -4.74 -2.95
N LYS A 34 13.96 -4.65 -4.28
CA LYS A 34 15.04 -3.90 -4.91
C LYS A 34 14.94 -2.41 -4.60
N GLU A 35 13.76 -1.80 -4.73
CA GLU A 35 13.53 -0.38 -4.46
C GLU A 35 13.89 -0.03 -3.00
N LEU A 36 13.42 -0.82 -2.02
CA LEU A 36 13.78 -0.63 -0.61
C LEU A 36 15.29 -0.80 -0.35
N LYS A 37 15.91 -1.80 -0.98
CA LYS A 37 17.35 -2.05 -0.87
C LYS A 37 18.19 -0.91 -1.44
N ASP A 38 17.77 -0.33 -2.55
CA ASP A 38 18.49 0.79 -3.18
C ASP A 38 18.57 2.00 -2.23
N HIS A 39 17.58 2.16 -1.33
CA HIS A 39 17.56 3.15 -0.25
C HIS A 39 18.07 2.61 1.11
N ARG A 40 18.58 1.36 1.16
CA ARG A 40 19.07 0.70 2.37
C ARG A 40 18.02 0.64 3.49
N ILE A 41 16.74 0.55 3.15
CA ILE A 41 15.66 0.35 4.11
C ILE A 41 15.63 -1.13 4.48
N LEU A 42 15.77 -1.45 5.78
CA LEU A 42 15.90 -2.83 6.27
C LEU A 42 14.54 -3.49 6.54
N LEU A 43 13.47 -2.71 6.67
CA LEU A 43 12.14 -3.27 6.86
C LEU A 43 11.69 -4.05 5.62
N TRP A 44 11.22 -5.29 5.86
CA TRP A 44 10.38 -6.03 4.93
C TRP A 44 9.01 -6.23 5.57
N PRO A 45 7.92 -5.75 4.96
CA PRO A 45 6.57 -5.95 5.49
C PRO A 45 6.17 -7.43 5.57
N ASP A 46 5.18 -7.71 6.41
CA ASP A 46 4.55 -9.01 6.56
C ASP A 46 3.31 -9.06 5.66
N PHE A 47 3.44 -9.66 4.48
CA PHE A 47 2.35 -9.74 3.51
C PHE A 47 1.48 -10.96 3.73
N TYR A 48 0.18 -10.82 3.54
CA TYR A 48 -0.78 -11.92 3.64
C TYR A 48 -1.99 -11.68 2.72
N PHE A 49 -2.72 -12.73 2.38
CA PHE A 49 -3.96 -12.58 1.66
C PHE A 49 -5.11 -12.22 2.61
N GLY A 50 -5.87 -11.19 2.24
CA GLY A 50 -7.08 -10.74 2.90
C GLY A 50 -8.15 -10.38 1.88
N ASN A 51 -9.18 -9.66 2.30
CA ASN A 51 -10.30 -9.28 1.43
C ASN A 51 -10.02 -8.01 0.64
N GLU A 52 -9.18 -7.13 1.15
CA GLU A 52 -8.88 -5.83 0.56
C GLU A 52 -7.42 -5.43 0.80
N TRP A 53 -6.97 -4.42 0.07
CA TRP A 53 -5.68 -3.79 0.32
C TRP A 53 -5.70 -3.00 1.62
N GLY A 54 -4.63 -3.09 2.38
CA GLY A 54 -4.45 -2.24 3.56
C GLY A 54 -3.30 -2.67 4.45
N CYS A 55 -2.66 -1.71 5.08
CA CYS A 55 -1.72 -1.95 6.15
C CYS A 55 -2.44 -1.92 7.51
N GLU A 56 -2.36 -3.00 8.27
CA GLU A 56 -2.96 -3.07 9.60
C GLU A 56 -2.39 -1.99 10.53
N ASN A 57 -3.29 -1.23 11.16
CA ASN A 57 -2.93 -0.05 11.94
C ASN A 57 -1.84 -0.31 12.98
N LYS A 58 -0.76 0.45 12.89
CA LYS A 58 0.42 0.34 13.77
C LYS A 58 1.07 -1.04 13.79
N THR A 59 1.07 -1.71 12.65
CA THR A 59 1.77 -2.98 12.41
C THR A 59 2.61 -2.90 11.14
N ILE A 60 3.28 -4.01 10.81
CA ILE A 60 3.98 -4.17 9.52
C ILE A 60 3.23 -5.11 8.58
N SER A 61 2.01 -5.53 8.93
CA SER A 61 1.23 -6.49 8.16
C SER A 61 0.40 -5.79 7.09
N ILE A 62 0.57 -6.24 5.86
CA ILE A 62 -0.09 -5.70 4.67
C ILE A 62 -0.98 -6.79 4.07
N SER A 63 -2.27 -6.50 4.03
CA SER A 63 -3.29 -7.31 3.36
C SER A 63 -3.25 -7.07 1.86
N ILE A 64 -3.30 -8.15 1.10
CA ILE A 64 -3.44 -8.17 -0.36
C ILE A 64 -4.73 -8.93 -0.69
N PRO A 65 -5.62 -8.41 -1.53
CA PRO A 65 -6.83 -9.14 -1.92
C PRO A 65 -6.51 -10.53 -2.46
N PHE A 66 -7.12 -11.56 -1.89
CA PHE A 66 -6.82 -12.96 -2.23
C PHE A 66 -7.12 -13.30 -3.70
N PHE A 67 -8.09 -12.61 -4.31
CA PHE A 67 -8.43 -12.81 -5.71
C PHE A 67 -7.29 -12.39 -6.67
N LEU A 68 -6.28 -11.67 -6.19
CA LEU A 68 -5.07 -11.36 -6.96
C LEU A 68 -4.06 -12.51 -6.99
N ALA A 69 -4.32 -13.58 -6.24
CA ALA A 69 -3.40 -14.71 -6.13
C ALA A 69 -3.23 -15.48 -7.44
N THR A 70 -4.29 -15.61 -8.22
CA THR A 70 -4.25 -16.31 -9.52
C THR A 70 -4.99 -15.54 -10.62
N PRO A 71 -4.63 -15.75 -11.91
CA PRO A 71 -5.35 -15.13 -13.02
C PRO A 71 -6.84 -15.50 -13.07
N GLU A 72 -7.19 -16.72 -12.65
CA GLU A 72 -8.56 -17.21 -12.62
C GLU A 72 -9.41 -16.46 -11.61
N LEU A 73 -8.92 -16.32 -10.36
CA LEU A 73 -9.59 -15.56 -9.29
C LEU A 73 -9.73 -14.09 -9.69
N LYS A 74 -8.68 -13.52 -10.25
CA LYS A 74 -8.69 -12.13 -10.73
C LYS A 74 -9.75 -11.90 -11.82
N THR A 75 -9.91 -12.87 -12.73
CA THR A 75 -10.91 -12.81 -13.80
C THR A 75 -12.33 -12.92 -13.25
N LEU A 76 -12.56 -13.81 -12.27
CA LEU A 76 -13.87 -13.97 -11.61
C LEU A 76 -14.31 -12.70 -10.90
N GLU A 77 -13.41 -12.05 -10.18
CA GLU A 77 -13.69 -10.79 -9.50
C GLU A 77 -13.87 -9.62 -10.48
N GLY A 78 -13.51 -9.81 -11.75
CA GLY A 78 -13.54 -8.74 -12.75
C GLY A 78 -12.49 -7.65 -12.50
N ASP A 79 -11.43 -8.00 -11.79
CA ASP A 79 -10.35 -7.07 -11.49
C ASP A 79 -9.45 -6.86 -12.72
N GLU A 80 -9.42 -5.60 -13.20
CA GLU A 80 -8.58 -5.16 -14.32
C GLU A 80 -7.32 -4.42 -13.87
N THR A 81 -6.97 -4.45 -12.57
CA THR A 81 -5.82 -3.73 -12.03
C THR A 81 -4.54 -4.12 -12.76
N LYS A 82 -3.85 -3.12 -13.30
CA LYS A 82 -2.61 -3.31 -14.06
C LYS A 82 -1.42 -3.46 -13.11
N ASN A 83 -0.37 -4.13 -13.60
CA ASN A 83 0.86 -4.35 -12.81
C ASN A 83 1.47 -3.06 -12.24
N GLU A 84 1.39 -1.94 -12.97
CA GLU A 84 1.90 -0.66 -12.48
C GLU A 84 1.04 -0.07 -11.36
N GLU A 85 -0.26 -0.31 -11.39
CA GLU A 85 -1.19 0.10 -10.34
C GLU A 85 -0.97 -0.73 -9.08
N MET A 86 -0.79 -2.05 -9.23
CA MET A 86 -0.40 -2.92 -8.12
C MET A 86 0.88 -2.44 -7.43
N MET A 87 1.91 -2.06 -8.20
CA MET A 87 3.14 -1.50 -7.63
C MET A 87 2.91 -0.18 -6.89
N LYS A 88 1.99 0.67 -7.38
CA LYS A 88 1.64 1.90 -6.67
C LYS A 88 1.02 1.60 -5.31
N ILE A 89 0.06 0.66 -5.27
CA ILE A 89 -0.60 0.27 -4.02
C ILE A 89 0.40 -0.37 -3.07
N LEU A 90 1.23 -1.30 -3.54
CA LEU A 90 2.26 -1.94 -2.71
C LEU A 90 3.23 -0.93 -2.08
N ARG A 91 3.66 0.10 -2.82
CA ARG A 91 4.50 1.17 -2.26
C ARG A 91 3.74 2.00 -1.21
N HIS A 92 2.47 2.29 -1.47
CA HIS A 92 1.60 3.03 -0.55
C HIS A 92 1.45 2.29 0.79
N GLU A 93 1.05 1.02 0.75
CA GLU A 93 0.90 0.20 1.96
C GLU A 93 2.25 0.01 2.69
N THR A 94 3.35 -0.13 1.92
CA THR A 94 4.69 -0.14 2.50
C THR A 94 5.02 1.17 3.20
N GLY A 95 4.54 2.31 2.70
CA GLY A 95 4.67 3.62 3.35
C GLY A 95 4.05 3.64 4.74
N HIS A 96 2.85 3.06 4.93
CA HIS A 96 2.24 2.88 6.24
C HIS A 96 3.10 2.00 7.16
N ALA A 97 3.54 0.83 6.68
CA ALA A 97 4.39 -0.07 7.45
C ALA A 97 5.71 0.59 7.90
N ILE A 98 6.34 1.39 7.04
CA ILE A 98 7.54 2.19 7.36
C ILE A 98 7.22 3.22 8.44
N ASN A 99 6.14 4.00 8.27
CA ASN A 99 5.71 5.00 9.25
C ASN A 99 5.56 4.39 10.64
N TYR A 100 4.91 3.21 10.70
CA TYR A 100 4.64 2.52 11.95
C TYR A 100 5.88 1.88 12.55
N SER A 101 6.69 1.19 11.75
CA SER A 101 7.84 0.44 12.24
C SER A 101 8.96 1.32 12.78
N TYR A 102 9.18 2.49 12.17
CA TYR A 102 10.15 3.49 12.65
C TYR A 102 9.52 4.57 13.53
N LYS A 103 8.21 4.50 13.80
CA LYS A 103 7.44 5.44 14.63
C LYS A 103 7.58 6.89 14.16
N LEU A 104 7.65 7.11 12.86
CA LEU A 104 7.89 8.43 12.27
C LEU A 104 6.76 9.40 12.61
N TRP A 105 5.50 8.92 12.62
CA TRP A 105 4.32 9.68 12.99
C TRP A 105 4.35 10.30 14.41
N GLN A 106 5.27 9.84 15.27
CA GLN A 106 5.48 10.40 16.62
C GLN A 106 6.45 11.59 16.61
N GLN A 107 7.19 11.79 15.55
CA GLN A 107 8.17 12.88 15.44
C GLN A 107 7.46 14.22 15.26
N LYS A 108 8.06 15.26 15.85
CA LYS A 108 7.48 16.61 15.82
C LYS A 108 7.41 17.17 14.40
N ASP A 109 8.48 17.03 13.64
CA ASP A 109 8.60 17.50 12.26
C ASP A 109 7.66 16.75 11.30
N TRP A 110 7.45 15.44 11.50
CA TRP A 110 6.43 14.70 10.77
C TRP A 110 5.04 15.33 10.96
N LYS A 111 4.70 15.66 12.21
CA LYS A 111 3.42 16.28 12.54
C LYS A 111 3.28 17.69 11.95
N GLU A 112 4.36 18.45 11.89
CA GLU A 112 4.38 19.78 11.27
C GLU A 112 4.13 19.71 9.76
N ILE A 113 4.66 18.68 9.08
CA ILE A 113 4.58 18.49 7.64
C ILE A 113 3.25 17.86 7.18
N PHE A 114 2.81 16.79 7.86
CA PHE A 114 1.62 16.02 7.45
C PHE A 114 0.38 16.31 8.29
N GLY A 115 0.55 16.77 9.52
CA GLY A 115 -0.53 17.05 10.44
C GLY A 115 -0.67 16.03 11.56
N ASP A 116 -1.80 16.06 12.28
CA ASP A 116 -2.03 15.18 13.42
C ASP A 116 -2.45 13.78 12.98
N PHE A 117 -1.58 12.81 13.22
CA PHE A 117 -1.83 11.39 12.95
C PHE A 117 -3.10 10.85 13.64
N ASN A 118 -3.44 11.36 14.83
CA ASN A 118 -4.62 10.91 15.59
C ASN A 118 -5.93 11.58 15.15
N LYS A 119 -5.88 12.38 14.10
CA LYS A 119 -7.06 12.95 13.49
C LYS A 119 -7.99 11.82 13.03
N LYS A 120 -9.30 11.97 13.23
CA LYS A 120 -10.27 10.98 12.76
C LYS A 120 -10.27 10.92 11.24
N TYR A 121 -10.26 9.71 10.70
CA TYR A 121 -10.51 9.48 9.28
C TYR A 121 -11.86 10.06 8.89
N ARG A 122 -11.88 10.80 7.81
CA ARG A 122 -13.14 11.31 7.25
C ARG A 122 -13.79 10.17 6.47
N LYS A 123 -14.96 9.72 6.96
CA LYS A 123 -15.69 8.62 6.31
C LYS A 123 -16.41 9.10 5.05
N GLY A 124 -16.31 8.34 3.98
CA GLY A 124 -17.08 8.48 2.76
C GLY A 124 -17.04 9.88 2.13
N TYR A 125 -18.19 10.37 1.72
CA TYR A 125 -18.38 11.67 1.04
C TYR A 125 -18.13 12.90 1.92
N LEU A 126 -17.71 12.74 3.16
CA LEU A 126 -17.54 13.85 4.11
C LEU A 126 -16.19 14.57 3.98
N TYR A 127 -15.24 14.06 3.21
CA TYR A 127 -14.04 14.85 2.95
C TYR A 127 -14.19 15.63 1.65
N ARG A 128 -14.08 16.95 1.78
CA ARG A 128 -14.10 17.83 0.62
C ARG A 128 -12.71 17.84 0.00
N VAL A 129 -12.59 17.23 -1.15
CA VAL A 129 -11.39 17.29 -1.98
C VAL A 129 -11.25 18.69 -2.56
N ASN A 130 -10.03 19.25 -2.48
CA ASN A 130 -9.65 20.38 -3.29
C ASN A 130 -8.83 19.88 -4.52
N PRO A 131 -9.46 19.76 -5.71
CA PRO A 131 -8.78 19.21 -6.89
C PRO A 131 -7.66 20.13 -7.42
N TRP A 132 -7.64 21.38 -6.98
CA TRP A 132 -6.64 22.38 -7.37
C TRP A 132 -5.48 22.50 -6.37
N SER A 133 -5.54 21.77 -5.24
CA SER A 133 -4.49 21.82 -4.23
C SER A 133 -3.16 21.35 -4.78
N LYS A 134 -2.13 22.13 -4.54
CA LYS A 134 -0.71 21.82 -4.81
C LYS A 134 0.04 21.39 -3.54
N SER A 135 -0.70 21.12 -2.47
CA SER A 135 -0.14 20.74 -1.16
C SER A 135 -0.01 19.23 -0.99
N TYR A 136 -0.52 18.46 -1.95
CA TYR A 136 -0.56 17.01 -1.89
C TYR A 136 -0.04 16.42 -3.19
N VAL A 137 0.64 15.29 -3.11
CA VAL A 137 0.98 14.49 -4.28
C VAL A 137 -0.30 13.90 -4.91
N ARG A 138 -0.20 13.47 -6.16
CA ARG A 138 -1.26 12.75 -6.87
C ARG A 138 -0.71 11.42 -7.35
N HIS A 139 -1.07 10.37 -6.69
CA HIS A 139 -0.48 9.06 -6.92
C HIS A 139 -1.52 7.97 -7.17
N LEU A 140 -2.36 7.65 -6.20
CA LEU A 140 -3.33 6.59 -6.34
C LEU A 140 -4.55 7.04 -7.14
N HIS A 141 -4.86 6.23 -8.17
CA HIS A 141 -6.19 6.19 -8.76
C HIS A 141 -7.04 5.09 -8.11
N TYR A 142 -6.70 4.66 -6.87
CA TYR A 142 -7.45 3.64 -6.19
C TYR A 142 -8.90 4.10 -6.03
N LEU A 143 -9.84 3.31 -6.54
CA LEU A 143 -11.27 3.64 -6.60
C LEU A 143 -11.59 4.96 -7.36
N GLY A 144 -10.69 5.41 -8.26
CA GLY A 144 -10.89 6.63 -9.03
C GLY A 144 -10.61 7.92 -8.28
N ASP A 145 -9.98 7.88 -7.10
CA ASP A 145 -9.64 9.07 -6.32
C ASP A 145 -8.15 9.48 -6.42
N PRO A 146 -7.81 10.40 -7.35
CA PRO A 146 -6.44 10.90 -7.49
C PRO A 146 -6.03 11.84 -6.34
N HIS A 147 -6.90 12.08 -5.37
CA HIS A 147 -6.70 13.02 -4.28
C HIS A 147 -6.67 12.32 -2.91
N TYR A 148 -6.41 11.01 -2.89
CA TYR A 148 -6.45 10.18 -1.70
C TYR A 148 -5.57 10.71 -0.56
N ALA A 149 -4.44 11.35 -0.87
CA ALA A 149 -3.59 12.05 0.10
C ALA A 149 -4.34 13.09 0.95
N GLN A 150 -5.47 13.64 0.48
CA GLN A 150 -6.24 14.64 1.25
C GLN A 150 -7.13 14.03 2.34
N LYS A 151 -7.26 12.70 2.36
CA LYS A 151 -8.17 11.99 3.25
C LYS A 151 -7.73 12.03 4.71
N HIS A 152 -6.43 11.82 4.94
CA HIS A 152 -5.86 11.73 6.28
C HIS A 152 -4.35 12.01 6.25
N PRO A 153 -3.71 12.54 7.33
CA PRO A 153 -2.26 12.70 7.41
C PRO A 153 -1.45 11.42 7.12
N ASP A 154 -1.94 10.27 7.54
CA ASP A 154 -1.29 8.99 7.29
C ASP A 154 -1.37 8.57 5.82
N GLU A 155 -2.49 8.87 5.15
CA GLU A 155 -2.61 8.67 3.70
C GLU A 155 -1.71 9.63 2.90
N ASP A 156 -1.62 10.88 3.36
CA ASP A 156 -0.71 11.88 2.77
C ASP A 156 0.75 11.43 2.85
N TRP A 157 1.14 10.88 4.00
CA TRP A 157 2.44 10.27 4.16
C TRP A 157 2.63 9.09 3.19
N ALA A 158 1.71 8.11 3.18
CA ALA A 158 1.83 6.89 2.38
C ALA A 158 1.87 7.19 0.87
N GLU A 159 1.02 8.12 0.39
CA GLU A 159 1.03 8.60 -0.99
C GLU A 159 2.35 9.30 -1.35
N THR A 160 2.87 10.13 -0.44
CA THR A 160 4.14 10.85 -0.64
C THR A 160 5.31 9.87 -0.67
N PHE A 161 5.35 8.91 0.26
CA PHE A 161 6.34 7.84 0.28
C PHE A 161 6.32 7.01 -1.00
N ALA A 162 5.14 6.64 -1.48
CA ALA A 162 5.01 5.84 -2.69
C ALA A 162 5.53 6.54 -3.95
N ILE A 163 5.32 7.85 -4.06
CA ILE A 163 5.90 8.67 -5.14
C ILE A 163 7.42 8.77 -4.99
N TRP A 164 7.91 8.97 -3.76
CA TRP A 164 9.34 9.05 -3.48
C TRP A 164 10.06 7.73 -3.81
N LEU A 165 9.48 6.59 -3.43
CA LEU A 165 10.07 5.27 -3.64
C LEU A 165 10.08 4.84 -5.10
N ASP A 166 9.19 5.35 -5.96
CA ASP A 166 9.18 4.99 -7.39
C ASP A 166 10.37 5.61 -8.13
N PRO A 167 11.36 4.82 -8.58
CA PRO A 167 12.55 5.35 -9.26
C PRO A 167 12.23 6.05 -10.59
N ARG A 168 11.01 5.92 -11.11
CA ARG A 168 10.55 6.55 -12.36
C ARG A 168 9.67 7.76 -12.11
N SER A 169 9.47 8.16 -10.86
CA SER A 169 8.56 9.27 -10.50
C SER A 169 9.08 10.62 -10.96
N HIS A 170 10.42 10.80 -10.99
CA HIS A 170 11.07 12.10 -11.22
C HIS A 170 10.39 13.22 -10.43
N TRP A 171 10.14 12.94 -9.15
CA TRP A 171 9.30 13.78 -8.28
C TRP A 171 9.84 15.20 -8.12
N ASP A 172 11.14 15.38 -8.08
CA ASP A 172 11.84 16.66 -7.97
C ASP A 172 11.51 17.60 -9.15
N VAL A 173 11.42 17.05 -10.36
CA VAL A 173 11.00 17.77 -11.56
C VAL A 173 9.48 17.93 -11.62
N LYS A 174 8.76 16.84 -11.37
CA LYS A 174 7.28 16.79 -11.47
C LYS A 174 6.61 17.77 -10.51
N TYR A 175 7.09 17.87 -9.28
CA TYR A 175 6.48 18.70 -8.22
C TYR A 175 7.19 20.03 -7.99
N ARG A 176 8.14 20.43 -8.83
CA ARG A 176 8.91 21.70 -8.66
C ARG A 176 8.06 22.96 -8.52
N ASN A 177 6.85 22.97 -9.11
CA ASN A 177 5.89 24.08 -9.04
C ASN A 177 4.78 23.85 -8.00
N TRP A 178 4.96 22.89 -7.11
CA TRP A 178 4.03 22.52 -6.04
C TRP A 178 4.76 22.55 -4.70
N PRO A 179 5.04 23.77 -4.14
CA PRO A 179 6.01 23.92 -3.06
C PRO A 179 5.71 23.04 -1.85
N ASN A 180 4.46 22.94 -1.40
CA ASN A 180 4.12 22.14 -0.22
C ASN A 180 4.21 20.63 -0.49
N ALA A 181 3.84 20.17 -1.69
CA ALA A 181 4.03 18.75 -2.04
C ALA A 181 5.53 18.41 -2.20
N LEU A 182 6.31 19.34 -2.77
CA LEU A 182 7.76 19.19 -2.88
C LEU A 182 8.43 19.18 -1.50
N GLU A 183 7.98 20.02 -0.56
CA GLU A 183 8.45 20.02 0.82
C GLU A 183 8.23 18.67 1.50
N LYS A 184 7.05 18.05 1.33
CA LYS A 184 6.74 16.71 1.83
C LYS A 184 7.64 15.63 1.23
N LEU A 185 7.85 15.68 -0.08
CA LEU A 185 8.75 14.75 -0.76
C LEU A 185 10.20 14.90 -0.30
N SER A 186 10.67 16.14 -0.12
CA SER A 186 12.01 16.43 0.43
C SER A 186 12.13 15.99 1.88
N TYR A 187 11.06 16.09 2.66
CA TYR A 187 10.99 15.54 4.02
C TYR A 187 11.14 14.02 4.01
N VAL A 188 10.39 13.33 3.14
CA VAL A 188 10.48 11.86 3.00
C VAL A 188 11.91 11.47 2.62
N ASP A 189 12.50 12.13 1.63
CA ASP A 189 13.87 11.87 1.19
C ASP A 189 14.88 11.97 2.34
N ARG A 190 14.83 13.06 3.11
CA ARG A 190 15.67 13.28 4.28
C ARG A 190 15.48 12.23 5.36
N ILE A 191 14.23 11.93 5.74
CA ILE A 191 13.98 10.99 6.85
C ILE A 191 14.32 9.54 6.46
N MET A 192 14.16 9.16 5.19
CA MET A 192 14.57 7.86 4.69
C MET A 192 16.09 7.72 4.67
N GLU A 193 16.83 8.79 4.38
CA GLU A 193 18.28 8.79 4.53
C GLU A 193 18.70 8.64 6.00
N GLU A 194 18.04 9.33 6.93
CA GLU A 194 18.28 9.22 8.37
C GLU A 194 18.08 7.81 8.93
N ILE A 195 17.06 7.07 8.45
CA ILE A 195 16.81 5.68 8.88
C ILE A 195 17.53 4.63 8.04
N SER A 196 18.23 5.04 7.00
CA SER A 196 18.99 4.16 6.11
C SER A 196 19.94 3.26 6.90
N GLY A 197 19.84 1.95 6.70
CA GLY A 197 20.64 0.95 7.39
C GLY A 197 20.34 0.77 8.88
N ARG A 198 19.27 1.37 9.38
CA ARG A 198 18.82 1.15 10.78
C ARG A 198 17.76 0.06 10.83
N GLU A 199 17.82 -0.75 11.87
CA GLU A 199 16.77 -1.73 12.15
C GLU A 199 15.46 -1.03 12.54
N PRO A 200 14.31 -1.58 12.14
CA PRO A 200 13.02 -1.06 12.56
C PRO A 200 12.85 -1.16 14.09
N LEU A 201 12.25 -0.11 14.68
CA LEU A 201 11.99 -0.05 16.12
C LEU A 201 10.87 -0.99 16.55
N HIS A 202 10.04 -1.42 15.61
CA HIS A 202 8.82 -2.16 15.88
C HIS A 202 8.45 -3.04 14.68
N THR A 203 8.19 -4.31 14.95
CA THR A 203 7.87 -5.31 13.93
C THR A 203 6.62 -6.12 14.32
N LYS A 204 5.66 -5.46 14.98
CA LYS A 204 4.40 -6.09 15.33
C LYS A 204 3.65 -6.52 14.07
N ARG A 205 3.15 -7.75 14.08
CA ARG A 205 2.32 -8.33 13.04
C ARG A 205 0.89 -8.49 13.53
N LYS A 206 -0.05 -8.39 12.61
CA LYS A 206 -1.45 -8.71 12.82
C LYS A 206 -2.04 -9.06 11.46
N GLN A 207 -2.50 -10.28 11.31
CA GLN A 207 -3.11 -10.76 10.08
C GLN A 207 -4.60 -11.02 10.34
N ASP A 208 -5.44 -10.07 9.94
CA ASP A 208 -6.91 -10.25 9.86
C ASP A 208 -7.22 -10.60 8.39
N GLY A 209 -7.00 -11.87 8.03
CA GLY A 209 -7.04 -12.30 6.64
C GLY A 209 -8.40 -12.86 6.20
N ILE A 210 -8.33 -13.72 5.20
CA ILE A 210 -9.49 -14.41 4.61
C ILE A 210 -10.12 -15.46 5.55
N TYR A 211 -9.73 -15.49 6.81
CA TYR A 211 -10.20 -16.50 7.79
C TYR A 211 -11.72 -16.55 7.94
N SER A 212 -12.42 -15.43 7.74
CA SER A 212 -13.88 -15.39 7.72
C SER A 212 -14.49 -16.06 6.48
N MET A 213 -13.73 -16.17 5.40
CA MET A 213 -14.16 -16.69 4.09
C MET A 213 -13.66 -18.10 3.79
N ILE A 214 -12.79 -18.68 4.62
CA ILE A 214 -12.15 -19.97 4.32
C ILE A 214 -13.10 -21.14 4.12
N GLU A 215 -14.32 -21.07 4.64
CA GLU A 215 -15.37 -22.06 4.43
C GLU A 215 -16.25 -21.76 3.21
N GLU A 216 -16.16 -20.56 2.62
CA GLU A 216 -16.85 -20.18 1.40
C GLU A 216 -16.19 -20.82 0.18
N THR A 217 -16.98 -21.07 -0.87
CA THR A 217 -16.45 -21.51 -2.15
C THR A 217 -16.04 -20.33 -3.01
N VAL A 218 -15.27 -20.60 -4.06
CA VAL A 218 -14.80 -19.56 -5.01
C VAL A 218 -15.97 -18.81 -5.66
N SER A 219 -17.15 -19.47 -5.78
CA SER A 219 -18.36 -18.88 -6.39
C SER A 219 -19.23 -18.09 -5.43
N GLU A 220 -18.98 -18.13 -4.15
CA GLU A 220 -19.72 -17.37 -3.11
C GLU A 220 -19.11 -16.01 -2.87
#